data_9e166ee5e8b2c58b537b1b52f57206e8
#
_entry.id   9e166ee5e8b2c58b537b1b52f57206e8
#
_cell.length_a   1.000
_cell.length_b   1.000
_cell.length_c   1.000
_cell.angle_alpha   90.00
_cell.angle_beta   90.00
_cell.angle_gamma   90.00
#
_symmetry.space_group_name_H-M   'P 1'
#
loop_
_entity.id
_entity.type
_entity.pdbx_description
1 polymer ?
#
loop_
_entity_poly.entity_id
_entity_poly.type
_entity_poly.pdbx_seq_one_letter_code
_entity_poly.pdbx_strand_id
1 'polypeptide(L)'
;MAISVMSNISKAVLLAAGRGTRMRELTAELPKPMIKVRGKPILLHIVEGLQAAGIKNFLIIVGYHGDAVRSYFGDGTCFGLQIKYATQVVQDGTGRVVDLARDFVGQSPFVLSYADILVDPGNYKAIVDLADDVEAIVSVKQNEDVSKGGAVFVNERMEVTDIREKPPPGELASAWYNAGVYAFRPSIFNCTSKLRPSPRGEYELTDAIRDLAQSGKKVQAFELEGAWADVRDPEVLAELNRGKL
;
A
#
# COMPACT_ATOMS: atom_id res chain seq x y z
N MET A 1 28.25 -16.10 14.65
CA MET A 1 27.30 -14.99 14.42
C MET A 1 27.08 -14.90 12.91
N ALA A 2 25.96 -15.36 12.41
CA ALA A 2 25.59 -15.16 11.03
C ALA A 2 25.25 -13.69 10.84
N ILE A 3 25.98 -12.99 9.99
CA ILE A 3 25.64 -11.65 9.55
C ILE A 3 24.36 -11.84 8.71
N SER A 4 23.21 -11.48 9.27
CA SER A 4 21.97 -11.37 8.51
C SER A 4 22.22 -10.33 7.42
N VAL A 5 22.29 -10.76 6.17
CA VAL A 5 22.35 -9.86 5.03
C VAL A 5 20.94 -9.32 4.88
N MET A 6 20.70 -8.14 5.42
CA MET A 6 19.44 -7.42 5.27
C MET A 6 19.28 -7.06 3.79
N SER A 7 18.26 -7.58 3.13
CA SER A 7 17.94 -7.22 1.76
C SER A 7 17.20 -5.87 1.77
N ASN A 8 17.96 -4.80 1.65
CA ASN A 8 17.42 -3.45 1.58
C ASN A 8 16.57 -3.31 0.31
N ILE A 9 15.27 -3.13 0.45
CA ILE A 9 14.35 -2.97 -0.69
C ILE A 9 14.68 -1.65 -1.40
N SER A 10 14.85 -1.67 -2.71
CA SER A 10 15.18 -0.49 -3.53
C SER A 10 14.07 -0.07 -4.49
N LYS A 11 12.97 -0.82 -4.54
CA LYS A 11 11.84 -0.61 -5.46
C LYS A 11 10.54 -0.37 -4.68
N ALA A 12 9.71 0.56 -5.15
CA ALA A 12 8.36 0.76 -4.65
C ALA A 12 7.34 0.76 -5.78
N VAL A 13 6.16 0.23 -5.48
CA VAL A 13 4.97 0.22 -6.34
C VAL A 13 3.87 1.01 -5.63
N LEU A 14 3.36 2.05 -6.28
CA LEU A 14 2.34 2.93 -5.72
C LEU A 14 1.03 2.77 -6.48
N LEU A 15 -0.03 2.39 -5.78
CA LEU A 15 -1.35 2.17 -6.39
C LEU A 15 -2.15 3.48 -6.40
N ALA A 16 -2.08 4.20 -7.51
CA ALA A 16 -2.64 5.54 -7.71
C ALA A 16 -3.79 5.57 -8.75
N ALA A 17 -4.42 4.42 -9.03
CA ALA A 17 -5.40 4.29 -10.11
C ALA A 17 -6.86 4.58 -9.70
N GLY A 18 -7.15 4.64 -8.40
CA GLY A 18 -8.51 4.77 -7.87
C GLY A 18 -9.19 6.11 -8.22
N ARG A 19 -10.50 6.06 -8.49
CA ARG A 19 -11.31 7.27 -8.79
C ARG A 19 -11.51 8.21 -7.61
N GLY A 20 -11.41 7.71 -6.38
CA GLY A 20 -11.61 8.53 -5.17
C GLY A 20 -13.01 9.11 -5.05
N THR A 21 -14.05 8.36 -5.42
CA THR A 21 -15.45 8.85 -5.53
C THR A 21 -15.99 9.47 -4.24
N ARG A 22 -15.49 9.05 -3.06
CA ARG A 22 -15.86 9.62 -1.76
C ARG A 22 -15.34 11.05 -1.57
N MET A 23 -14.33 11.48 -2.32
CA MET A 23 -13.80 12.84 -2.30
C MET A 23 -14.67 13.85 -3.07
N ARG A 24 -15.75 13.37 -3.74
CA ARG A 24 -16.76 14.18 -4.45
C ARG A 24 -16.12 15.16 -5.45
N GLU A 25 -16.45 16.46 -5.32
CA GLU A 25 -15.98 17.53 -6.22
C GLU A 25 -14.45 17.68 -6.24
N LEU A 26 -13.76 17.29 -5.17
CA LEU A 26 -12.29 17.39 -5.09
C LEU A 26 -11.56 16.48 -6.08
N THR A 27 -12.24 15.43 -6.56
CA THR A 27 -11.69 14.50 -7.57
C THR A 27 -12.33 14.66 -8.95
N ALA A 28 -13.07 15.73 -9.19
CA ALA A 28 -13.68 15.98 -10.50
C ALA A 28 -12.62 16.19 -11.60
N GLU A 29 -11.57 16.94 -11.30
CA GLU A 29 -10.51 17.30 -12.25
C GLU A 29 -9.13 16.76 -11.88
N LEU A 30 -8.95 16.29 -10.64
CA LEU A 30 -7.67 15.76 -10.15
C LEU A 30 -7.87 14.35 -9.57
N PRO A 31 -6.93 13.43 -9.80
CA PRO A 31 -7.00 12.13 -9.12
C PRO A 31 -6.67 12.32 -7.63
N LYS A 32 -7.29 11.50 -6.78
CA LYS A 32 -7.13 11.56 -5.31
C LYS A 32 -5.68 11.69 -4.84
N PRO A 33 -4.68 10.97 -5.39
CA PRO A 33 -3.28 11.10 -4.99
C PRO A 33 -2.67 12.50 -5.19
N MET A 34 -3.29 13.34 -6.04
CA MET A 34 -2.82 14.71 -6.32
C MET A 34 -3.51 15.77 -5.45
N ILE A 35 -4.49 15.39 -4.62
CA ILE A 35 -5.07 16.29 -3.62
C ILE A 35 -3.99 16.67 -2.62
N LYS A 36 -3.99 17.95 -2.21
CA LYS A 36 -2.95 18.48 -1.33
C LYS A 36 -3.29 18.30 0.15
N VAL A 37 -2.34 17.76 0.89
CA VAL A 37 -2.28 17.78 2.35
C VAL A 37 -1.11 18.68 2.75
N ARG A 38 -1.37 19.70 3.58
CA ARG A 38 -0.35 20.69 4.00
C ARG A 38 0.46 21.26 2.83
N GLY A 39 -0.23 21.58 1.74
CA GLY A 39 0.34 22.21 0.55
C GLY A 39 1.03 21.27 -0.47
N LYS A 40 1.24 19.99 -0.15
CA LYS A 40 1.86 19.00 -1.03
C LYS A 40 0.87 17.90 -1.44
N PRO A 41 0.93 17.36 -2.68
CA PRO A 41 0.13 16.19 -3.05
C PRO A 41 0.32 15.01 -2.08
N ILE A 42 -0.75 14.27 -1.81
CA ILE A 42 -0.69 13.05 -0.98
C ILE A 42 0.43 12.12 -1.49
N LEU A 43 0.46 11.88 -2.78
CA LEU A 43 1.46 11.00 -3.41
C LEU A 43 2.90 11.50 -3.19
N LEU A 44 3.13 12.81 -3.15
CA LEU A 44 4.46 13.35 -2.89
C LEU A 44 4.93 13.06 -1.45
N HIS A 45 4.05 13.14 -0.46
CA HIS A 45 4.40 12.75 0.91
C HIS A 45 4.87 11.29 0.98
N ILE A 46 4.17 10.38 0.26
CA ILE A 46 4.51 8.95 0.22
C ILE A 46 5.86 8.74 -0.48
N VAL A 47 6.07 9.40 -1.62
CA VAL A 47 7.33 9.32 -2.39
C VAL A 47 8.50 9.84 -1.57
N GLU A 48 8.38 11.01 -0.93
CA GLU A 48 9.42 11.58 -0.07
C GLU A 48 9.75 10.67 1.13
N GLY A 49 8.73 10.08 1.77
CA GLY A 49 8.91 9.14 2.88
C GLY A 49 9.68 7.89 2.47
N LEU A 50 9.29 7.27 1.35
CA LEU A 50 9.97 6.11 0.79
C LEU A 50 11.39 6.44 0.30
N GLN A 51 11.57 7.62 -0.31
CA GLN A 51 12.90 8.11 -0.70
C GLN A 51 13.84 8.27 0.51
N ALA A 52 13.34 8.81 1.61
CA ALA A 52 14.08 8.94 2.86
C ALA A 52 14.47 7.58 3.47
N ALA A 53 13.69 6.52 3.18
CA ALA A 53 14.02 5.14 3.53
C ALA A 53 14.98 4.45 2.53
N GLY A 54 15.44 5.16 1.48
CA GLY A 54 16.43 4.66 0.52
C GLY A 54 15.86 4.14 -0.81
N ILE A 55 14.54 4.20 -1.02
CA ILE A 55 13.91 3.82 -2.29
C ILE A 55 14.26 4.86 -3.37
N LYS A 56 14.71 4.39 -4.53
CA LYS A 56 15.03 5.25 -5.68
C LYS A 56 14.26 4.90 -6.95
N ASN A 57 13.70 3.69 -7.03
CA ASN A 57 13.02 3.18 -8.21
C ASN A 57 11.52 3.01 -7.89
N PHE A 58 10.69 3.74 -8.62
CA PHE A 58 9.25 3.75 -8.41
C PHE A 58 8.51 3.27 -9.66
N LEU A 59 7.46 2.47 -9.45
CA LEU A 59 6.40 2.26 -10.42
C LEU A 59 5.12 2.88 -9.85
N ILE A 60 4.57 3.87 -10.53
CA ILE A 60 3.28 4.46 -10.17
C ILE A 60 2.22 3.87 -11.10
N ILE A 61 1.28 3.11 -10.54
CA ILE A 61 0.18 2.55 -11.29
C ILE A 61 -0.95 3.57 -11.26
N VAL A 62 -1.22 4.17 -12.42
CA VAL A 62 -2.20 5.23 -12.59
C VAL A 62 -3.47 4.70 -13.29
N GLY A 63 -4.56 5.45 -13.18
CA GLY A 63 -5.83 5.17 -13.85
C GLY A 63 -6.58 6.46 -14.13
N TYR A 64 -7.63 6.73 -13.36
CA TYR A 64 -8.42 7.95 -13.47
C TYR A 64 -7.55 9.22 -13.35
N HIS A 65 -7.63 10.11 -14.34
CA HIS A 65 -6.79 11.33 -14.45
C HIS A 65 -5.28 11.09 -14.25
N GLY A 66 -4.77 9.94 -14.71
CA GLY A 66 -3.38 9.55 -14.55
C GLY A 66 -2.36 10.53 -15.16
N ASP A 67 -2.78 11.32 -16.16
CA ASP A 67 -1.93 12.31 -16.80
C ASP A 67 -1.51 13.45 -15.84
N ALA A 68 -2.33 13.80 -14.87
CA ALA A 68 -1.97 14.76 -13.84
C ALA A 68 -0.80 14.27 -12.98
N VAL A 69 -0.78 12.96 -12.65
CA VAL A 69 0.34 12.32 -11.93
C VAL A 69 1.59 12.30 -12.79
N ARG A 70 1.46 11.87 -14.06
CA ARG A 70 2.59 11.82 -15.00
C ARG A 70 3.22 13.19 -15.25
N SER A 71 2.39 14.23 -15.41
CA SER A 71 2.86 15.60 -15.63
C SER A 71 3.57 16.17 -14.41
N TYR A 72 3.15 15.80 -13.20
CA TYR A 72 3.74 16.32 -11.97
C TYR A 72 5.09 15.65 -11.66
N PHE A 73 5.20 14.35 -11.78
CA PHE A 73 6.39 13.60 -11.38
C PHE A 73 7.38 13.36 -12.53
N GLY A 74 6.93 13.42 -13.80
CA GLY A 74 7.75 13.12 -14.96
C GLY A 74 8.39 11.74 -14.88
N ASP A 75 9.64 11.64 -15.26
CA ASP A 75 10.47 10.42 -15.11
C ASP A 75 11.14 10.29 -13.72
N GLY A 76 10.87 11.25 -12.82
CA GLY A 76 11.43 11.31 -11.48
C GLY A 76 12.77 12.06 -11.38
N THR A 77 13.40 12.43 -12.47
CA THR A 77 14.72 13.07 -12.47
C THR A 77 14.77 14.34 -11.62
N CYS A 78 13.72 15.19 -11.68
CA CYS A 78 13.61 16.40 -10.86
C CYS A 78 13.59 16.14 -9.34
N PHE A 79 13.26 14.92 -8.94
CA PHE A 79 13.23 14.47 -7.54
C PHE A 79 14.47 13.62 -7.18
N GLY A 80 15.41 13.40 -8.11
CA GLY A 80 16.53 12.49 -7.92
C GLY A 80 16.11 11.01 -7.87
N LEU A 81 15.04 10.65 -8.56
CA LEU A 81 14.40 9.33 -8.58
C LEU A 81 14.32 8.80 -10.01
N GLN A 82 13.98 7.53 -10.14
CA GLN A 82 13.55 6.88 -11.38
C GLN A 82 12.10 6.46 -11.24
N ILE A 83 11.21 7.04 -12.03
CA ILE A 83 9.78 6.77 -11.98
C ILE A 83 9.32 6.19 -13.31
N LYS A 84 8.71 5.01 -13.25
CA LYS A 84 7.99 4.37 -14.35
C LYS A 84 6.50 4.37 -14.07
N TYR A 85 5.71 4.17 -15.11
CA TYR A 85 4.25 4.16 -15.01
C TYR A 85 3.66 2.91 -15.65
N ALA A 86 2.63 2.39 -15.01
CA ALA A 86 1.69 1.45 -15.62
C ALA A 86 0.28 2.03 -15.55
N THR A 87 -0.62 1.59 -16.42
CA THR A 87 -2.01 2.07 -16.42
C THR A 87 -2.95 0.93 -16.09
N GLN A 88 -3.73 1.07 -15.02
CA GLN A 88 -4.85 0.18 -14.74
C GLN A 88 -6.05 0.63 -15.58
N VAL A 89 -6.38 -0.15 -16.61
CA VAL A 89 -7.50 0.13 -17.51
C VAL A 89 -8.83 -0.31 -16.89
N VAL A 90 -8.85 -1.51 -16.30
CA VAL A 90 -10.02 -2.08 -15.63
C VAL A 90 -9.83 -1.96 -14.12
N GLN A 91 -10.77 -1.27 -13.47
CA GLN A 91 -10.76 -1.11 -12.00
C GLN A 91 -11.52 -2.27 -11.36
N ASP A 92 -10.91 -3.42 -11.31
CA ASP A 92 -11.48 -4.69 -10.84
C ASP A 92 -10.89 -5.16 -9.49
N GLY A 93 -10.30 -4.25 -8.74
CA GLY A 93 -9.78 -4.50 -7.40
C GLY A 93 -8.28 -4.28 -7.25
N THR A 94 -7.80 -4.39 -6.01
CA THR A 94 -6.40 -4.11 -5.65
C THR A 94 -5.46 -5.29 -5.89
N GLY A 95 -5.99 -6.51 -5.97
CA GLY A 95 -5.17 -7.72 -6.14
C GLY A 95 -4.59 -7.86 -7.55
N ARG A 96 -5.42 -7.66 -8.59
CA ARG A 96 -4.95 -7.77 -9.98
C ARG A 96 -4.06 -6.63 -10.43
N VAL A 97 -4.28 -5.45 -9.90
CA VAL A 97 -3.45 -4.29 -10.25
C VAL A 97 -1.98 -4.51 -9.88
N VAL A 98 -1.71 -5.31 -8.86
CA VAL A 98 -0.33 -5.65 -8.44
C VAL A 98 0.42 -6.42 -9.54
N ASP A 99 -0.25 -7.22 -10.36
CA ASP A 99 0.38 -7.94 -11.47
C ASP A 99 1.00 -7.02 -12.53
N LEU A 100 0.53 -5.78 -12.66
CA LEU A 100 1.14 -4.77 -13.54
C LEU A 100 2.58 -4.40 -13.11
N ALA A 101 2.96 -4.74 -11.88
CA ALA A 101 4.30 -4.47 -11.37
C ALA A 101 5.30 -5.62 -11.63
N ARG A 102 4.85 -6.76 -12.14
CA ARG A 102 5.66 -7.99 -12.28
C ARG A 102 6.99 -7.76 -13.02
N ASP A 103 6.95 -7.13 -14.18
CA ASP A 103 8.14 -6.88 -14.99
C ASP A 103 9.07 -5.84 -14.34
N PHE A 104 8.50 -4.82 -13.69
CA PHE A 104 9.27 -3.81 -12.95
C PHE A 104 9.98 -4.42 -11.74
N VAL A 105 9.28 -5.25 -10.99
CA VAL A 105 9.79 -5.91 -9.79
C VAL A 105 10.86 -6.94 -10.16
N GLY A 106 10.60 -7.79 -11.14
CA GLY A 106 11.46 -8.93 -11.47
C GLY A 106 11.60 -9.90 -10.31
N GLN A 107 12.82 -10.15 -9.87
CA GLN A 107 13.13 -11.06 -8.75
C GLN A 107 13.45 -10.31 -7.44
N SER A 108 13.32 -9.00 -7.41
CA SER A 108 13.66 -8.18 -6.24
C SER A 108 12.47 -8.04 -5.30
N PRO A 109 12.67 -7.95 -3.97
CA PRO A 109 11.62 -7.52 -3.06
C PRO A 109 11.24 -6.05 -3.34
N PHE A 110 10.01 -5.68 -2.97
CA PHE A 110 9.49 -4.34 -3.22
C PHE A 110 8.52 -3.89 -2.13
N VAL A 111 8.42 -2.58 -1.93
CA VAL A 111 7.35 -1.97 -1.15
C VAL A 111 6.14 -1.76 -2.05
N LEU A 112 4.94 -2.02 -1.55
CA LEU A 112 3.69 -1.62 -2.16
C LEU A 112 2.94 -0.71 -1.20
N SER A 113 2.48 0.44 -1.69
CA SER A 113 1.66 1.37 -0.90
C SER A 113 0.44 1.83 -1.69
N TYR A 114 -0.69 1.93 -1.00
CA TYR A 114 -1.81 2.69 -1.54
C TYR A 114 -1.44 4.18 -1.57
N ALA A 115 -1.82 4.87 -2.64
CA ALA A 115 -1.44 6.26 -2.88
C ALA A 115 -2.33 7.28 -2.15
N ASP A 116 -3.11 6.82 -1.19
CA ASP A 116 -3.99 7.62 -0.32
C ASP A 116 -3.76 7.37 1.18
N ILE A 117 -2.75 6.56 1.51
CA ILE A 117 -2.35 6.27 2.89
C ILE A 117 -1.13 7.10 3.26
N LEU A 118 -1.28 7.93 4.28
CA LEU A 118 -0.18 8.68 4.88
C LEU A 118 0.26 8.00 6.18
N VAL A 119 1.56 7.82 6.35
CA VAL A 119 2.15 7.24 7.56
C VAL A 119 3.31 8.13 8.04
N ASP A 120 3.64 8.03 9.32
CA ASP A 120 4.88 8.62 9.80
C ASP A 120 6.07 8.05 9.01
N PRO A 121 6.92 8.90 8.39
CA PRO A 121 8.00 8.46 7.52
C PRO A 121 8.99 7.49 8.18
N GLY A 122 9.11 7.50 9.52
CA GLY A 122 9.96 6.58 10.27
C GLY A 122 9.61 5.12 10.03
N ASN A 123 8.32 4.81 9.80
CA ASN A 123 7.86 3.45 9.56
C ASN A 123 8.43 2.82 8.28
N TYR A 124 8.68 3.62 7.25
CA TYR A 124 9.20 3.09 5.98
C TYR A 124 10.55 2.42 6.14
N LYS A 125 11.42 2.89 7.06
CA LYS A 125 12.73 2.26 7.33
C LYS A 125 12.59 0.82 7.82
N ALA A 126 11.63 0.55 8.68
CA ALA A 126 11.38 -0.80 9.17
C ALA A 126 10.74 -1.69 8.09
N ILE A 127 9.86 -1.11 7.24
CA ILE A 127 9.19 -1.85 6.17
C ILE A 127 10.18 -2.24 5.04
N VAL A 128 11.17 -1.40 4.71
CA VAL A 128 12.17 -1.72 3.67
C VAL A 128 13.21 -2.74 4.14
N ASP A 129 13.26 -3.03 5.43
CA ASP A 129 14.19 -3.97 6.04
C ASP A 129 13.56 -5.36 6.17
N LEU A 130 13.33 -6.01 5.03
CA LEU A 130 12.67 -7.30 4.95
C LEU A 130 13.66 -8.43 5.30
N ALA A 131 13.44 -9.10 6.43
CA ALA A 131 14.26 -10.24 6.86
C ALA A 131 14.20 -11.42 5.85
N ASP A 132 15.28 -12.19 5.74
CA ASP A 132 15.41 -13.22 4.69
C ASP A 132 14.39 -14.35 4.80
N ASP A 133 13.91 -14.66 5.99
CA ASP A 133 12.89 -15.67 6.27
C ASP A 133 11.44 -15.15 6.14
N VAL A 134 11.26 -13.84 5.88
CA VAL A 134 9.95 -13.21 5.74
C VAL A 134 9.60 -13.00 4.27
N GLU A 135 8.44 -13.50 3.85
CA GLU A 135 7.95 -13.36 2.47
C GLU A 135 7.16 -12.06 2.25
N ALA A 136 6.52 -11.57 3.32
CA ALA A 136 5.80 -10.29 3.27
C ALA A 136 5.74 -9.60 4.63
N ILE A 137 5.70 -8.27 4.61
CA ILE A 137 5.29 -7.43 5.72
C ILE A 137 3.92 -6.84 5.39
N VAL A 138 3.00 -6.90 6.33
CA VAL A 138 1.69 -6.23 6.29
C VAL A 138 1.66 -5.18 7.38
N SER A 139 1.59 -3.90 7.02
CA SER A 139 1.43 -2.85 8.03
C SER A 139 0.03 -2.91 8.64
N VAL A 140 -0.03 -2.76 9.96
CA VAL A 140 -1.27 -2.80 10.73
C VAL A 140 -1.38 -1.60 11.67
N LYS A 141 -2.62 -1.26 12.05
CA LYS A 141 -2.92 -0.21 13.02
C LYS A 141 -3.99 -0.69 13.99
N GLN A 142 -3.90 -0.28 15.25
CA GLN A 142 -4.94 -0.53 16.25
C GLN A 142 -5.98 0.59 16.28
N ASN A 143 -7.11 0.31 16.92
CA ASN A 143 -8.20 1.25 17.18
C ASN A 143 -8.88 1.82 15.94
N GLU A 144 -8.78 1.12 14.80
CA GLU A 144 -9.48 1.44 13.56
C GLU A 144 -10.68 0.50 13.34
N ASP A 145 -11.69 1.01 12.63
CA ASP A 145 -12.87 0.24 12.25
C ASP A 145 -12.53 -0.72 11.08
N VAL A 146 -12.26 -1.99 11.40
CA VAL A 146 -11.86 -3.01 10.43
C VAL A 146 -12.88 -3.24 9.32
N SER A 147 -14.16 -2.87 9.52
CA SER A 147 -15.19 -2.97 8.49
C SER A 147 -15.00 -1.97 7.34
N LYS A 148 -14.20 -0.94 7.53
CA LYS A 148 -13.89 0.08 6.51
C LYS A 148 -12.70 -0.28 5.62
N GLY A 149 -11.91 -1.27 6.02
CA GLY A 149 -10.71 -1.73 5.30
C GLY A 149 -10.55 -3.24 5.45
N GLY A 150 -9.45 -3.70 6.04
CA GLY A 150 -9.19 -5.12 6.25
C GLY A 150 -8.96 -5.46 7.72
N ALA A 151 -9.52 -6.57 8.18
CA ALA A 151 -9.22 -7.17 9.46
C ALA A 151 -8.03 -8.13 9.33
N VAL A 152 -6.97 -7.92 10.11
CA VAL A 152 -5.77 -8.76 10.12
C VAL A 152 -5.75 -9.58 11.40
N PHE A 153 -5.55 -10.88 11.30
CA PHE A 153 -5.43 -11.79 12.43
C PHE A 153 -3.98 -12.26 12.53
N VAL A 154 -3.44 -12.22 13.73
CA VAL A 154 -2.04 -12.57 14.00
C VAL A 154 -1.92 -13.56 15.15
N ASN A 155 -0.81 -14.31 15.17
CA ASN A 155 -0.42 -15.11 16.31
C ASN A 155 0.41 -14.28 17.33
N GLU A 156 0.87 -14.91 18.40
CA GLU A 156 1.68 -14.28 19.45
C GLU A 156 3.01 -13.69 18.96
N ARG A 157 3.48 -14.09 17.78
CA ARG A 157 4.70 -13.58 17.14
C ARG A 157 4.42 -12.48 16.12
N MET A 158 3.19 -11.97 16.08
CA MET A 158 2.74 -11.02 15.07
C MET A 158 2.86 -11.57 13.62
N GLU A 159 2.80 -12.90 13.43
CA GLU A 159 2.70 -13.49 12.12
C GLU A 159 1.22 -13.54 11.70
N VAL A 160 0.93 -13.11 10.47
CA VAL A 160 -0.43 -13.09 9.92
C VAL A 160 -0.94 -14.52 9.71
N THR A 161 -2.07 -14.84 10.33
CA THR A 161 -2.74 -16.13 10.21
C THR A 161 -3.95 -16.07 9.28
N ASP A 162 -4.62 -14.90 9.23
CA ASP A 162 -5.73 -14.63 8.32
C ASP A 162 -5.84 -13.12 8.06
N ILE A 163 -6.45 -12.74 6.95
CA ILE A 163 -6.81 -11.37 6.62
C ILE A 163 -8.11 -11.34 5.82
N ARG A 164 -9.03 -10.45 6.16
CA ARG A 164 -10.36 -10.35 5.56
C ARG A 164 -10.64 -8.92 5.12
N GLU A 165 -10.95 -8.75 3.84
CA GLU A 165 -11.31 -7.44 3.30
C GLU A 165 -12.74 -7.07 3.72
N LYS A 166 -12.87 -5.88 4.32
CA LYS A 166 -14.15 -5.24 4.70
C LYS A 166 -15.19 -6.22 5.25
N PRO A 167 -14.88 -6.92 6.35
CA PRO A 167 -15.84 -7.79 6.96
C PRO A 167 -17.09 -6.99 7.39
N PRO A 168 -18.29 -7.60 7.39
CA PRO A 168 -19.48 -6.96 7.93
C PRO A 168 -19.26 -6.47 9.36
N PRO A 169 -19.80 -5.30 9.74
CA PRO A 169 -19.64 -4.75 11.08
C PRO A 169 -20.06 -5.75 12.16
N GLY A 170 -19.16 -6.03 13.11
CA GLY A 170 -19.40 -6.95 14.23
C GLY A 170 -19.30 -8.44 13.90
N GLU A 171 -19.05 -8.82 12.64
CA GLU A 171 -18.91 -10.25 12.27
C GLU A 171 -17.56 -10.82 12.69
N LEU A 172 -16.51 -10.02 12.59
CA LEU A 172 -15.15 -10.44 12.95
C LEU A 172 -14.53 -9.49 13.98
N ALA A 173 -13.99 -10.07 15.05
CA ALA A 173 -13.23 -9.34 16.05
C ALA A 173 -11.72 -9.45 15.71
N SER A 174 -11.14 -8.38 15.26
CA SER A 174 -9.69 -8.22 15.14
C SER A 174 -9.27 -6.89 15.74
N ALA A 175 -8.16 -6.89 16.48
CA ALA A 175 -7.56 -5.66 16.99
C ALA A 175 -6.79 -4.89 15.90
N TRP A 176 -6.52 -5.52 14.73
CA TRP A 176 -5.60 -5.02 13.73
C TRP A 176 -6.31 -4.67 12.42
N TYR A 177 -6.19 -3.41 12.05
CA TYR A 177 -6.62 -2.88 10.77
C TYR A 177 -5.49 -2.97 9.75
N ASN A 178 -5.79 -3.38 8.52
CA ASN A 178 -4.84 -3.39 7.40
C ASN A 178 -4.52 -1.94 6.99
N ALA A 179 -3.30 -1.50 7.27
CA ALA A 179 -2.92 -0.09 7.15
C ALA A 179 -2.44 0.34 5.75
N GLY A 180 -2.37 -0.58 4.78
CA GLY A 180 -2.23 -0.25 3.35
C GLY A 180 -0.81 0.01 2.87
N VAL A 181 0.21 -0.33 3.66
CA VAL A 181 1.62 -0.33 3.25
C VAL A 181 2.20 -1.73 3.47
N TYR A 182 2.91 -2.24 2.49
CA TYR A 182 3.40 -3.61 2.49
C TYR A 182 4.83 -3.70 1.97
N ALA A 183 5.55 -4.74 2.39
CA ALA A 183 6.72 -5.22 1.67
C ALA A 183 6.44 -6.65 1.20
N PHE A 184 6.82 -6.98 -0.02
CA PHE A 184 6.61 -8.28 -0.62
C PHE A 184 7.88 -8.81 -1.28
N ARG A 185 8.07 -10.14 -1.23
CA ARG A 185 8.88 -10.85 -2.21
C ARG A 185 8.06 -11.18 -3.45
N PRO A 186 8.69 -11.47 -4.60
CA PRO A 186 7.98 -11.80 -5.84
C PRO A 186 7.03 -13.00 -5.76
N SER A 187 7.13 -13.82 -4.72
CA SER A 187 6.21 -14.95 -4.45
C SER A 187 4.74 -14.52 -4.35
N ILE A 188 4.45 -13.26 -3.98
CA ILE A 188 3.08 -12.72 -3.94
C ILE A 188 2.40 -12.85 -5.31
N PHE A 189 3.13 -12.73 -6.41
CA PHE A 189 2.58 -12.86 -7.76
C PHE A 189 2.02 -14.27 -8.06
N ASN A 190 2.47 -15.29 -7.35
CA ASN A 190 1.89 -16.64 -7.48
C ASN A 190 0.50 -16.73 -6.85
N CYS A 191 0.21 -15.85 -5.89
CA CYS A 191 -1.10 -15.75 -5.26
C CYS A 191 -2.01 -14.82 -6.07
N THR A 192 -1.53 -13.62 -6.48
CA THR A 192 -2.35 -12.69 -7.27
C THR A 192 -2.84 -13.27 -8.60
N SER A 193 -2.03 -14.11 -9.25
CA SER A 193 -2.41 -14.78 -10.51
C SER A 193 -3.54 -15.81 -10.37
N LYS A 194 -3.84 -16.26 -9.15
CA LYS A 194 -4.88 -17.26 -8.84
C LYS A 194 -6.15 -16.66 -8.23
N LEU A 195 -6.15 -15.35 -8.00
CA LEU A 195 -7.29 -14.66 -7.38
C LEU A 195 -8.59 -14.92 -8.14
N ARG A 196 -9.66 -15.03 -7.37
CA ARG A 196 -11.02 -15.05 -7.86
C ARG A 196 -11.73 -13.79 -7.37
N PRO A 197 -12.77 -13.32 -8.07
CA PRO A 197 -13.56 -12.20 -7.59
C PRO A 197 -14.17 -12.50 -6.23
N SER A 198 -14.06 -11.57 -5.31
CA SER A 198 -14.76 -11.62 -4.02
C SER A 198 -16.29 -11.50 -4.23
N PRO A 199 -17.12 -11.70 -3.19
CA PRO A 199 -18.56 -11.42 -3.25
C PRO A 199 -18.88 -9.97 -3.69
N ARG A 200 -17.92 -9.05 -3.58
CA ARG A 200 -18.02 -7.67 -4.04
C ARG A 200 -17.71 -7.50 -5.53
N GLY A 201 -17.31 -8.58 -6.23
CA GLY A 201 -16.90 -8.56 -7.64
C GLY A 201 -15.49 -8.01 -7.85
N GLU A 202 -14.69 -7.82 -6.80
CA GLU A 202 -13.33 -7.29 -6.85
C GLU A 202 -12.30 -8.39 -6.58
N TYR A 203 -11.12 -8.28 -7.19
CA TYR A 203 -9.95 -9.11 -6.88
C TYR A 203 -9.18 -8.44 -5.75
N GLU A 204 -9.25 -9.03 -4.55
CA GLU A 204 -8.72 -8.43 -3.34
C GLU A 204 -7.25 -8.79 -3.11
N LEU A 205 -6.41 -7.80 -2.82
CA LEU A 205 -5.02 -8.05 -2.43
C LEU A 205 -4.95 -8.83 -1.10
N THR A 206 -5.90 -8.57 -0.21
CA THR A 206 -6.01 -9.28 1.07
C THR A 206 -6.23 -10.78 0.90
N ASP A 207 -6.93 -11.22 -0.17
CA ASP A 207 -7.05 -12.65 -0.47
C ASP A 207 -5.72 -13.26 -0.91
N ALA A 208 -4.92 -12.54 -1.71
CA ALA A 208 -3.58 -13.00 -2.09
C ALA A 208 -2.62 -13.08 -0.89
N ILE A 209 -2.71 -12.12 0.04
CA ILE A 209 -1.92 -12.14 1.28
C ILE A 209 -2.33 -13.32 2.17
N ARG A 210 -3.64 -13.58 2.28
CA ARG A 210 -4.17 -14.75 3.01
C ARG A 210 -3.65 -16.06 2.43
N ASP A 211 -3.73 -16.22 1.11
CA ASP A 211 -3.23 -17.40 0.43
C ASP A 211 -1.73 -17.59 0.65
N LEU A 212 -0.95 -16.50 0.64
CA LEU A 212 0.48 -16.53 0.94
C LEU A 212 0.74 -17.03 2.37
N ALA A 213 0.05 -16.47 3.37
CA ALA A 213 0.18 -16.88 4.77
C ALA A 213 -0.23 -18.36 4.97
N GLN A 214 -1.36 -18.77 4.37
CA GLN A 214 -1.86 -20.15 4.47
C GLN A 214 -1.02 -21.17 3.69
N SER A 215 -0.16 -20.74 2.78
CA SER A 215 0.80 -21.62 2.10
C SER A 215 2.03 -22.01 2.96
N GLY A 216 2.05 -21.62 4.23
CA GLY A 216 3.15 -21.85 5.16
C GLY A 216 4.31 -20.84 5.00
N LYS A 217 4.09 -19.76 4.26
CA LYS A 217 5.04 -18.66 4.14
C LYS A 217 4.89 -17.70 5.31
N LYS A 218 6.01 -17.20 5.82
CA LYS A 218 6.00 -16.23 6.91
C LYS A 218 5.58 -14.85 6.41
N VAL A 219 4.42 -14.40 6.84
CA VAL A 219 3.89 -13.06 6.63
C VAL A 219 3.88 -12.34 7.97
N GLN A 220 4.69 -11.29 8.11
CA GLN A 220 4.86 -10.56 9.35
C GLN A 220 3.92 -9.35 9.39
N ALA A 221 3.13 -9.20 10.43
CA ALA A 221 2.43 -7.96 10.72
C ALA A 221 3.40 -6.97 11.37
N PHE A 222 3.37 -5.71 10.91
CA PHE A 222 4.16 -4.60 11.45
C PHE A 222 3.23 -3.49 11.91
N GLU A 223 3.20 -3.23 13.22
CA GLU A 223 2.40 -2.13 13.78
C GLU A 223 3.04 -0.79 13.43
N LEU A 224 2.26 0.09 12.80
CA LEU A 224 2.71 1.45 12.48
C LEU A 224 2.75 2.32 13.74
N GLU A 225 3.89 2.96 13.95
CA GLU A 225 4.07 3.96 14.99
C GLU A 225 3.64 5.35 14.51
N GLY A 226 3.24 6.20 15.46
CA GLY A 226 2.91 7.60 15.20
C GLY A 226 1.67 7.80 14.31
N ALA A 227 1.73 8.81 13.45
CA ALA A 227 0.62 9.21 12.62
C ALA A 227 0.34 8.22 11.48
N TRP A 228 -0.93 7.92 11.28
CA TRP A 228 -1.45 7.17 10.14
C TRP A 228 -2.78 7.77 9.70
N ALA A 229 -3.02 7.88 8.41
CA ALA A 229 -4.29 8.34 7.87
C ALA A 229 -4.61 7.72 6.51
N ASP A 230 -5.79 7.14 6.39
CA ASP A 230 -6.44 6.88 5.10
C ASP A 230 -7.21 8.16 4.70
N VAL A 231 -6.69 8.89 3.70
CA VAL A 231 -7.31 10.13 3.22
C VAL A 231 -8.56 9.82 2.38
N ARG A 232 -9.53 9.14 2.99
CA ARG A 232 -10.69 8.55 2.31
C ARG A 232 -11.81 9.52 1.94
N ASP A 233 -11.92 10.64 2.65
CA ASP A 233 -13.03 11.62 2.55
C ASP A 233 -12.55 13.04 2.85
N PRO A 234 -13.37 14.08 2.55
CA PRO A 234 -13.04 15.49 2.81
C PRO A 234 -12.86 15.82 4.29
N GLU A 235 -13.50 15.09 5.19
CA GLU A 235 -13.44 15.29 6.63
C GLU A 235 -12.02 14.97 7.15
N VAL A 236 -11.49 13.80 6.80
CA VAL A 236 -10.11 13.39 7.11
C VAL A 236 -9.10 14.38 6.50
N LEU A 237 -9.32 14.79 5.25
CA LEU A 237 -8.48 15.79 4.59
C LEU A 237 -8.43 17.11 5.37
N ALA A 238 -9.57 17.59 5.84
CA ALA A 238 -9.66 18.83 6.61
C ALA A 238 -8.92 18.70 7.97
N GLU A 239 -8.98 17.55 8.63
CA GLU A 239 -8.26 17.28 9.88
C GLU A 239 -6.75 17.28 9.68
N LEU A 240 -6.27 16.63 8.63
CA LEU A 240 -4.85 16.61 8.26
C LEU A 240 -4.32 18.01 7.97
N ASN A 241 -5.09 18.85 7.27
CA ASN A 241 -4.70 20.22 6.96
C ASN A 241 -4.71 21.14 8.19
N ARG A 242 -5.48 20.80 9.24
CA ARG A 242 -5.47 21.51 10.54
C ARG A 242 -4.36 21.08 11.47
N GLY A 243 -3.55 20.11 11.08
CA GLY A 243 -2.44 19.59 11.91
C GLY A 243 -2.88 18.68 13.05
N LYS A 244 -4.04 18.05 12.96
CA LYS A 244 -4.59 17.15 13.98
C LYS A 244 -4.12 15.68 13.88
N LEU A 245 -3.23 15.38 12.93
CA LEU A 245 -2.56 14.08 12.77
C LEU A 245 -1.07 14.27 12.56
#